data_e8d2aceba71dc82b45063d5cce7f3ec8
#
_entry.id   e8d2aceba71dc82b45063d5cce7f3ec8
#
_cell.length_a   1.000
_cell.length_b   1.000
_cell.length_c   1.000
_cell.angle_alpha   90.00
_cell.angle_beta   90.00
_cell.angle_gamma   90.00
#
_symmetry.space_group_name_H-M   'P 1'
#
loop_
_entity.id
_entity.type
_entity.pdbx_description
1 polymer ?
#
loop_
_entity_poly.entity_id
_entity_poly.type
_entity_poly.pdbx_seq_one_letter_code
_entity_poly.pdbx_strand_id
1 'polypeptide(L)'
;MSSENRAEVEYGTCPVCGYVMLPVLAMSPCGHSAEPVLAPLDGVGVVYSWTRVWSDETAQTLAMADFLDGRLRITAPVLGSGEVAIGDLVTASSGDDTPIAISPVT
;
A
#
# COMPACT_ATOMS: atom_id res chain seq x y z
N MET A 1 -3.37 -18.89 17.64
CA MET A 1 -2.73 -18.32 17.05
C MET A 1 -3.18 -17.86 16.03
N SER A 2 -3.64 -17.33 15.65
CA SER A 2 -4.00 -16.97 14.66
C SER A 2 -3.34 -16.13 14.03
N SER A 3 -2.64 -16.33 13.32
CA SER A 3 -2.03 -15.47 12.68
C SER A 3 -2.73 -15.04 11.56
N GLU A 4 -2.72 -13.85 11.29
CA GLU A 4 -3.26 -13.31 10.13
C GLU A 4 -2.39 -13.72 9.00
N ASN A 5 -2.96 -14.29 7.97
CA ASN A 5 -2.22 -14.63 6.80
C ASN A 5 -2.07 -13.40 5.95
N ARG A 6 -0.89 -12.84 5.93
CA ARG A 6 -0.59 -11.68 5.09
C ARG A 6 0.00 -12.16 3.78
N ALA A 7 -0.35 -11.49 2.70
CA ALA A 7 0.11 -11.83 1.37
C ALA A 7 0.66 -10.59 0.68
N GLU A 8 1.34 -10.79 -0.43
CA GLU A 8 1.84 -9.66 -1.20
C GLU A 8 0.69 -8.95 -1.85
N VAL A 9 0.80 -7.63 -1.91
CA VAL A 9 -0.17 -6.80 -2.61
C VAL A 9 0.20 -6.79 -4.08
N GLU A 10 -0.80 -6.94 -4.95
CA GLU A 10 -0.56 -6.84 -6.38
C GLU A 10 -0.96 -5.46 -6.87
N TYR A 11 -0.20 -4.91 -7.78
CA TYR A 11 -0.55 -3.67 -8.44
C TYR A 11 -0.67 -3.92 -9.93
N GLY A 12 -1.31 -2.99 -10.63
CA GLY A 12 -1.51 -3.11 -12.07
C GLY A 12 -0.76 -2.02 -12.80
N THR A 13 -0.34 -2.33 -14.01
CA THR A 13 0.33 -1.37 -14.88
C THR A 13 -0.38 -1.37 -16.23
N CYS A 14 -0.70 -0.17 -16.72
CA CYS A 14 -1.29 -0.05 -18.05
C CYS A 14 -0.22 -0.40 -19.09
N PRO A 15 -0.45 -1.40 -19.94
CA PRO A 15 0.60 -1.80 -20.90
C PRO A 15 0.83 -0.78 -22.00
N VAL A 16 -0.06 0.21 -22.15
CA VAL A 16 0.08 1.21 -23.18
C VAL A 16 0.95 2.37 -22.72
N CYS A 17 0.66 2.91 -21.52
CA CYS A 17 1.36 4.12 -21.07
C CYS A 17 2.16 3.92 -19.80
N GLY A 18 2.10 2.75 -19.16
CA GLY A 18 2.86 2.51 -17.94
C GLY A 18 2.23 3.06 -16.68
N TYR A 19 0.98 3.52 -16.74
CA TYR A 19 0.32 4.05 -15.55
C TYR A 19 0.20 2.93 -14.49
N VAL A 20 0.63 3.22 -13.27
CA VAL A 20 0.61 2.26 -12.17
C VAL A 20 -0.62 2.53 -11.32
N MET A 21 -1.37 1.49 -10.99
CA MET A 21 -2.60 1.65 -10.25
C MET A 21 -2.73 0.66 -9.10
N LEU A 22 -3.30 1.13 -8.03
CA LEU A 22 -3.70 0.32 -6.88
C LEU A 22 -4.86 1.05 -6.19
N PRO A 23 -6.05 0.47 -6.13
CA PRO A 23 -6.40 -0.88 -6.54
C PRO A 23 -6.40 -1.05 -8.06
N VAL A 24 -6.30 -2.30 -8.48
CA VAL A 24 -6.30 -2.61 -9.90
C VAL A 24 -7.73 -2.50 -10.41
N LEU A 25 -7.91 -1.69 -11.43
CA LEU A 25 -9.23 -1.46 -12.01
C LEU A 25 -9.31 -2.15 -13.37
N ALA A 26 -10.51 -2.54 -13.74
CA ALA A 26 -10.72 -3.19 -15.03
C ALA A 26 -10.37 -2.25 -16.18
N MET A 27 -10.56 -0.95 -15.96
CA MET A 27 -10.20 0.04 -16.96
C MET A 27 -9.24 1.03 -16.30
N SER A 28 -8.12 1.29 -16.94
CA SER A 28 -7.12 2.18 -16.39
C SER A 28 -7.67 3.61 -16.34
N PRO A 29 -7.41 4.34 -15.24
CA PRO A 29 -7.81 5.75 -15.16
C PRO A 29 -7.17 6.63 -16.23
N CYS A 30 -6.11 6.15 -16.88
CA CYS A 30 -5.47 6.93 -17.93
C CYS A 30 -6.26 6.89 -19.23
N GLY A 31 -7.37 6.16 -19.28
CA GLY A 31 -8.23 6.16 -20.46
C GLY A 31 -7.98 5.07 -21.46
N HIS A 32 -6.95 4.25 -21.25
CA HIS A 32 -6.68 3.14 -22.16
C HIS A 32 -7.53 1.95 -21.75
N SER A 33 -8.03 1.22 -22.74
CA SER A 33 -8.90 0.10 -22.46
C SER A 33 -8.16 -1.22 -22.37
N ALA A 34 -6.84 -1.20 -22.42
CA ALA A 34 -6.04 -2.41 -22.33
C ALA A 34 -6.10 -2.99 -20.93
N GLU A 35 -6.04 -4.31 -20.83
CA GLU A 35 -6.08 -5.00 -19.55
C GLU A 35 -4.78 -4.74 -18.79
N PRO A 36 -4.84 -4.39 -17.50
CA PRO A 36 -3.61 -4.12 -16.75
C PRO A 36 -2.75 -5.37 -16.59
N VAL A 37 -1.45 -5.17 -16.57
CA VAL A 37 -0.50 -6.22 -16.26
C VAL A 37 -0.30 -6.23 -14.74
N LEU A 38 -0.51 -7.37 -14.11
CA LEU A 38 -0.40 -7.48 -12.67
C LEU A 38 0.99 -7.91 -12.23
N ALA A 39 1.45 -7.38 -11.12
CA ALA A 39 2.74 -7.74 -10.55
C ALA A 39 2.69 -7.59 -9.04
N PRO A 40 3.46 -8.39 -8.30
CA PRO A 40 3.51 -8.24 -6.85
C PRO A 40 4.29 -6.99 -6.46
N LEU A 41 3.82 -6.34 -5.40
CA LEU A 41 4.52 -5.19 -4.85
C LEU A 41 5.42 -5.73 -3.74
N ASP A 42 6.63 -6.15 -4.11
CA ASP A 42 7.49 -6.85 -3.18
C ASP A 42 8.68 -6.02 -2.72
N GLY A 43 8.71 -4.76 -3.03
CA GLY A 43 9.81 -3.89 -2.58
C GLY A 43 9.43 -3.12 -1.35
N VAL A 44 10.31 -2.21 -0.96
CA VAL A 44 10.05 -1.33 0.19
C VAL A 44 9.61 0.02 -0.32
N GLY A 45 8.81 0.70 0.51
CA GLY A 45 8.43 2.07 0.26
C GLY A 45 9.04 2.97 1.31
N VAL A 46 8.87 4.27 1.13
CA VAL A 46 9.39 5.28 2.04
C VAL A 46 8.21 6.12 2.52
N VAL A 47 8.05 6.23 3.84
CA VAL A 47 6.98 7.03 4.41
C VAL A 47 7.26 8.50 4.15
N TYR A 48 6.30 9.21 3.55
CA TYR A 48 6.47 10.63 3.36
C TYR A 48 5.48 11.44 4.22
N SER A 49 4.46 10.79 4.80
CA SER A 49 3.52 11.47 5.66
C SER A 49 2.77 10.44 6.48
N TRP A 50 2.24 10.83 7.63
CA TRP A 50 1.39 9.95 8.41
C TRP A 50 0.47 10.78 9.28
N THR A 51 -0.62 10.17 9.74
CA THR A 51 -1.54 10.83 10.63
C THR A 51 -2.13 9.79 11.57
N ARG A 52 -2.62 10.23 12.70
CA ARG A 52 -3.27 9.33 13.67
C ARG A 52 -4.75 9.68 13.73
N VAL A 53 -5.57 8.67 13.52
CA VAL A 53 -7.01 8.83 13.51
C VAL A 53 -7.56 8.19 14.78
N TRP A 54 -8.39 8.94 15.50
CA TRP A 54 -8.99 8.43 16.73
C TRP A 54 -10.44 8.05 16.45
N SER A 55 -10.84 6.88 16.95
CA SER A 55 -12.18 6.39 16.76
C SER A 55 -12.52 5.50 17.94
N ASP A 56 -13.59 5.80 18.66
CA ASP A 56 -14.08 4.93 19.74
C ASP A 56 -12.98 4.53 20.71
N GLU A 57 -12.21 5.46 21.18
CA GLU A 57 -11.16 5.21 22.17
C GLU A 57 -9.95 4.46 21.60
N THR A 58 -9.91 4.23 20.33
CA THR A 58 -8.72 3.63 19.73
C THR A 58 -8.09 4.60 18.78
N ALA A 59 -6.79 4.46 18.61
CA ALA A 59 -6.05 5.26 17.66
C ALA A 59 -5.48 4.36 16.60
N GLN A 60 -5.52 4.82 15.36
CA GLN A 60 -4.94 4.07 14.26
C GLN A 60 -4.06 5.01 13.47
N THR A 61 -2.86 4.57 13.15
CA THR A 61 -1.95 5.36 12.34
C THR A 61 -2.15 4.99 10.89
N LEU A 62 -2.36 6.01 10.07
CA LEU A 62 -2.41 5.86 8.63
C LEU A 62 -1.14 6.48 8.07
N ALA A 63 -0.43 5.74 7.25
CA ALA A 63 0.80 6.25 6.65
C ALA A 63 0.63 6.32 5.15
N MET A 64 1.27 7.32 4.57
CA MET A 64 1.36 7.46 3.14
C MET A 64 2.79 7.19 2.76
N ALA A 65 2.99 6.22 1.89
CA ALA A 65 4.33 5.80 1.50
C ALA A 65 4.44 5.73 -0.01
N ASP A 66 5.61 6.05 -0.52
CA ASP A 66 5.90 5.97 -1.93
C ASP A 66 6.61 4.67 -2.23
N PHE A 67 6.12 3.95 -3.20
CA PHE A 67 6.72 2.71 -3.69
C PHE A 67 7.11 2.89 -5.15
N LEU A 68 7.93 1.99 -5.66
CA LEU A 68 8.33 1.99 -7.07
C LEU A 68 8.92 3.34 -7.49
N ASP A 69 9.84 3.83 -6.67
CA ASP A 69 10.52 5.11 -6.94
C ASP A 69 9.54 6.25 -7.11
N GLY A 70 8.49 6.26 -6.30
CA GLY A 70 7.53 7.36 -6.32
C GLY A 70 6.42 7.21 -7.34
N ARG A 71 6.39 6.11 -8.09
CA ARG A 71 5.35 5.93 -9.10
C ARG A 71 4.05 5.39 -8.49
N LEU A 72 4.10 4.84 -7.27
CA LEU A 72 2.92 4.31 -6.62
C LEU A 72 2.89 4.82 -5.19
N ARG A 73 1.81 5.50 -4.82
CA ARG A 73 1.65 6.08 -3.49
C ARG A 73 0.51 5.36 -2.80
N ILE A 74 0.75 4.84 -1.61
CA ILE A 74 -0.22 4.06 -0.87
C ILE A 74 -0.51 4.75 0.44
N THR A 75 -1.80 4.85 0.78
CA THR A 75 -2.25 5.29 2.09
C THR A 75 -2.92 4.10 2.76
N ALA A 76 -2.39 3.66 3.88
CA ALA A 76 -2.90 2.47 4.53
C ALA A 76 -2.59 2.47 6.02
N PRO A 77 -3.33 1.68 6.81
CA PRO A 77 -3.03 1.58 8.24
C PRO A 77 -1.68 0.90 8.48
N VAL A 78 -1.04 1.31 9.56
CA VAL A 78 0.25 0.76 9.97
C VAL A 78 -0.01 -0.34 10.98
N LEU A 79 0.56 -1.50 10.73
CA LEU A 79 0.41 -2.65 11.61
C LEU A 79 1.38 -2.54 12.80
N GLY A 80 1.08 -3.30 13.84
CA GLY A 80 1.92 -3.34 15.01
C GLY A 80 1.68 -2.14 15.91
N SER A 81 2.74 -1.53 16.40
CA SER A 81 2.61 -0.40 17.32
C SER A 81 2.06 0.84 16.65
N GLY A 82 2.09 0.89 15.34
CA GLY A 82 1.63 2.06 14.62
C GLY A 82 2.62 3.21 14.61
N GLU A 83 3.87 2.94 14.98
CA GLU A 83 4.86 4.01 15.04
C GLU A 83 5.68 4.03 13.77
N VAL A 84 5.62 5.13 13.07
CA VAL A 84 6.44 5.35 11.88
C VAL A 84 6.90 6.79 11.90
N ALA A 85 7.96 7.07 11.18
CA ALA A 85 8.45 8.42 10.99
C ALA A 85 8.66 8.65 9.51
N ILE A 86 8.62 9.91 9.11
CA ILE A 86 8.90 10.27 7.72
C ILE A 86 10.31 9.81 7.37
N GLY A 87 10.44 9.10 6.26
CA GLY A 87 11.71 8.53 5.84
C GLY A 87 11.88 7.08 6.20
N ASP A 88 10.98 6.50 7.03
CA ASP A 88 11.09 5.10 7.38
C ASP A 88 10.81 4.21 6.18
N LEU A 89 11.49 3.07 6.13
CA LEU A 89 11.26 2.07 5.11
C LEU A 89 10.15 1.15 5.58
N VAL A 90 9.23 0.85 4.69
CA VAL A 90 8.05 0.03 5.02
C VAL A 90 7.76 -0.92 3.88
N THR A 91 6.98 -1.96 4.18
CA THR A 91 6.47 -2.87 3.17
C THR A 91 4.96 -2.84 3.20
N ALA A 92 4.35 -3.24 2.11
CA ALA A 92 2.90 -3.33 2.01
C ALA A 92 2.49 -4.80 1.96
N SER A 93 1.36 -5.11 2.59
CA SER A 93 0.85 -6.48 2.58
C SER A 93 -0.67 -6.45 2.59
N SER A 94 -1.29 -7.56 2.23
CA SER A 94 -2.73 -7.68 2.26
C SER A 94 -3.13 -8.81 3.19
N GLY A 95 -4.30 -8.70 3.76
CA GLY A 95 -4.85 -9.73 4.65
C GLY A 95 -6.36 -9.69 4.62
N ASP A 96 -6.98 -10.55 5.42
CA ASP A 96 -8.42 -10.70 5.38
C ASP A 96 -9.15 -9.48 5.89
N ASP A 97 -8.73 -8.95 7.04
CA ASP A 97 -9.42 -7.83 7.64
C ASP A 97 -8.94 -6.50 7.10
N THR A 98 -7.71 -6.43 6.67
CA THR A 98 -7.11 -5.20 6.20
C THR A 98 -6.54 -5.46 4.82
N PRO A 99 -7.27 -5.06 3.77
CA PRO A 99 -6.82 -5.39 2.40
C PRO A 99 -5.42 -4.89 2.08
N ILE A 100 -5.06 -3.71 2.58
CA ILE A 100 -3.71 -3.18 2.40
C ILE A 100 -3.27 -2.63 3.73
N ALA A 101 -2.08 -3.00 4.17
CA ALA A 101 -1.51 -2.49 5.41
C ALA A 101 -0.02 -2.28 5.20
N ILE A 102 0.53 -1.38 6.00
CA ILE A 102 1.94 -1.00 5.93
C ILE A 102 2.61 -1.50 7.19
N SER A 103 3.78 -2.11 7.02
CA SER A 103 4.58 -2.60 8.15
C SER A 103 5.97 -2.01 8.07
N PRO A 104 6.48 -1.48 9.18
CA PRO A 104 7.87 -0.99 9.18
C PRO A 104 8.87 -2.12 8.94
N VAL A 105 9.94 -1.77 8.25
CA VAL A 105 11.04 -2.69 8.05
C VAL A 105 12.01 -2.42 9.19
N THR A 106 12.29 -3.45 9.99
CA THR A 106 13.20 -3.25 11.13
C THR A 106 14.44 -4.07 10.98
#